data_fbd614ec0ccfd1c873103041e0a06f67
#
_entry.id   fbd614ec0ccfd1c873103041e0a06f67
#
_cell.length_a   1.000
_cell.length_b   1.000
_cell.length_c   1.000
_cell.angle_alpha   90.00
_cell.angle_beta   90.00
_cell.angle_gamma   90.00
#
_symmetry.space_group_name_H-M   'P 1'
#
loop_
_entity.id
_entity.type
_entity.pdbx_description
1 polymer ?
#
loop_
_entity_poly.entity_id
_entity_poly.type
_entity_poly.pdbx_seq_one_letter_code
_entity_poly.pdbx_strand_id
1 'polypeptide(L)'
;RNRLAIIGLVIILAMFAFSFVGGWLHPYPETKIFYKKEIASSQHATATINQNWYEEVKEGFQFTSINKAAFALALKDGKNVFTTKIDGKDVQFAIKELSSDAVVLSETKRIGRVDIVLGDYIFNEESDFVFSAAFKNAVLKAMDNNSKTVEFGGKEYFLEVSKRECVIYTGQEQVVLTKNIYDMYKEGTRADFEIKYAAETALKAHADTFKANNRNYFIDYHEDTCTIYEVSGSEKIPFANITGLIVTPISADVFLSIDFKNAVEHAMYNNLSSFTYTDDSGETVEYLVERHDLQWVIRTDKMTDLIDTYAFPSKEHPLGTDGSGMDILVRLMYGGRVSLTIGFVVVLIEMIIGVIIGGLSGYFGGWVDTLLMRLVEIFNCIPTMPIYIILGAALDTMKLEPSVRIYLLMIILGIFGWPGIARVVRGQILSLREQEFMIANEATGLSVYRRIFRHLVPNVIPQLIVFATMSLGGIILTEATLSFLNLGVKYPYASWGNIVNSVNDSYVLQNYWFVWIPAGMLILITVLGFNFVGDGLRDAFDPKMKR
;
A
#
# COMPACT_ATOMS: atom_id res chain seq x y z
N ARG A 1 -6.97 -43.48 44.57
CA ARG A 1 -6.08 -43.16 43.41
C ARG A 1 -6.95 -42.61 42.28
N ASN A 2 -7.00 -41.27 42.15
CA ASN A 2 -7.84 -40.66 41.13
C ASN A 2 -7.12 -40.74 39.76
N ARG A 3 -7.60 -41.65 38.87
CA ARG A 3 -6.99 -41.86 37.53
C ARG A 3 -7.05 -40.61 36.66
N LEU A 4 -8.13 -39.81 36.80
CA LEU A 4 -8.30 -38.60 36.06
C LEU A 4 -7.25 -37.55 36.42
N ALA A 5 -6.88 -37.42 37.69
CA ALA A 5 -5.83 -36.51 38.15
C ALA A 5 -4.46 -36.87 37.55
N ILE A 6 -4.15 -38.17 37.39
CA ILE A 6 -2.90 -38.63 36.76
C ILE A 6 -2.90 -38.28 35.26
N ILE A 7 -4.03 -38.48 34.58
CA ILE A 7 -4.20 -38.10 33.19
C ILE A 7 -4.00 -36.59 33.04
N GLY A 8 -4.67 -35.80 33.90
CA GLY A 8 -4.52 -34.34 33.90
C GLY A 8 -3.06 -33.88 34.10
N LEU A 9 -2.37 -34.51 35.05
CA LEU A 9 -0.95 -34.21 35.31
C LEU A 9 -0.07 -34.52 34.10
N VAL A 10 -0.27 -35.67 33.45
CA VAL A 10 0.46 -36.03 32.21
C VAL A 10 0.19 -35.03 31.10
N ILE A 11 -1.05 -34.62 30.90
CA ILE A 11 -1.44 -33.60 29.93
C ILE A 11 -0.70 -32.28 30.21
N ILE A 12 -0.75 -31.79 31.46
CA ILE A 12 -0.10 -30.52 31.84
C ILE A 12 1.42 -30.62 31.59
N LEU A 13 2.07 -31.69 32.01
CA LEU A 13 3.49 -31.88 31.79
C LEU A 13 3.84 -31.94 30.31
N ALA A 14 3.02 -32.59 29.50
CA ALA A 14 3.18 -32.60 28.05
C ALA A 14 3.04 -31.21 27.43
N MET A 15 2.05 -30.41 27.87
CA MET A 15 1.85 -29.04 27.44
C MET A 15 3.02 -28.12 27.83
N PHE A 16 3.56 -28.29 29.03
CA PHE A 16 4.77 -27.58 29.45
C PHE A 16 6.00 -27.99 28.62
N ALA A 17 6.22 -29.29 28.40
CA ALA A 17 7.30 -29.77 27.57
C ALA A 17 7.17 -29.24 26.15
N PHE A 18 5.98 -29.31 25.55
CA PHE A 18 5.71 -28.78 24.21
C PHE A 18 6.02 -27.27 24.13
N SER A 19 5.54 -26.48 25.10
CA SER A 19 5.65 -25.02 25.06
C SER A 19 7.05 -24.51 25.40
N PHE A 20 7.72 -25.08 26.40
CA PHE A 20 9.00 -24.54 26.89
C PHE A 20 10.22 -25.26 26.31
N VAL A 21 10.12 -26.57 26.06
CA VAL A 21 11.23 -27.35 25.51
C VAL A 21 11.13 -27.41 23.98
N GLY A 22 9.92 -27.60 23.42
CA GLY A 22 9.70 -27.70 21.97
C GLY A 22 10.26 -26.49 21.21
N GLY A 23 10.02 -25.28 21.70
CA GLY A 23 10.55 -24.06 21.08
C GLY A 23 12.08 -23.94 21.08
N TRP A 24 12.79 -24.68 21.98
CA TRP A 24 14.26 -24.71 21.96
C TRP A 24 14.83 -25.74 20.97
N LEU A 25 14.06 -26.78 20.72
CA LEU A 25 14.45 -27.83 19.78
C LEU A 25 14.20 -27.45 18.33
N HIS A 26 13.41 -26.43 18.09
CA HIS A 26 13.08 -25.97 16.75
C HIS A 26 14.14 -25.00 16.20
N PRO A 27 14.55 -25.11 14.94
CA PRO A 27 15.66 -24.34 14.38
C PRO A 27 15.33 -22.85 14.14
N TYR A 28 14.06 -22.44 14.24
CA TYR A 28 13.63 -21.08 13.92
C TYR A 28 13.07 -20.34 15.14
N PRO A 29 13.27 -18.99 15.24
CA PRO A 29 12.55 -18.16 16.19
C PRO A 29 11.08 -18.01 15.78
N GLU A 30 10.20 -17.65 16.74
CA GLU A 30 8.76 -17.48 16.51
C GLU A 30 8.39 -16.37 15.50
N THR A 31 9.32 -15.45 15.26
CA THR A 31 9.12 -14.28 14.40
C THR A 31 9.66 -14.46 12.98
N LYS A 32 10.15 -15.66 12.64
CA LYS A 32 10.70 -15.90 11.31
C LYS A 32 9.58 -15.97 10.28
N ILE A 33 9.66 -15.08 9.28
CA ILE A 33 8.78 -15.05 8.11
C ILE A 33 9.42 -15.91 7.01
N PHE A 34 8.63 -16.73 6.36
CA PHE A 34 9.05 -17.55 5.23
C PHE A 34 8.54 -16.93 3.93
N TYR A 35 9.36 -17.07 2.89
CA TYR A 35 9.12 -16.54 1.57
C TYR A 35 9.15 -17.67 0.55
N LYS A 36 8.25 -17.59 -0.42
CA LYS A 36 8.28 -18.43 -1.63
C LYS A 36 8.66 -17.59 -2.83
N LYS A 37 9.37 -18.18 -3.75
CA LYS A 37 9.68 -17.54 -5.03
C LYS A 37 8.55 -17.81 -6.00
N GLU A 38 7.89 -16.75 -6.44
CA GLU A 38 6.90 -16.82 -7.48
C GLU A 38 7.23 -15.84 -8.60
N ILE A 39 6.82 -16.19 -9.81
CA ILE A 39 6.86 -15.26 -10.94
C ILE A 39 5.69 -14.31 -10.75
N ALA A 40 6.00 -13.06 -10.40
CA ALA A 40 5.00 -12.00 -10.30
C ALA A 40 5.05 -11.15 -11.57
N SER A 41 3.93 -11.10 -12.29
CA SER A 41 3.77 -10.18 -13.39
C SER A 41 3.51 -8.78 -12.85
N SER A 42 4.44 -7.86 -13.10
CA SER A 42 4.33 -6.47 -12.66
C SER A 42 4.23 -5.52 -13.86
N GLN A 43 3.41 -4.48 -13.72
CA GLN A 43 3.37 -3.41 -14.72
C GLN A 43 4.68 -2.62 -14.66
N HIS A 44 5.33 -2.46 -15.81
CA HIS A 44 6.60 -1.75 -15.95
C HIS A 44 6.40 -0.36 -16.51
N ALA A 45 5.62 -0.25 -17.60
CA ALA A 45 5.31 1.00 -18.26
C ALA A 45 3.90 0.99 -18.86
N THR A 46 3.42 2.16 -19.22
CA THR A 46 2.23 2.34 -20.05
C THR A 46 2.56 3.16 -21.27
N ALA A 47 1.88 2.89 -22.39
CA ALA A 47 2.04 3.63 -23.62
C ALA A 47 0.69 4.09 -24.15
N THR A 48 0.63 5.32 -24.67
CA THR A 48 -0.57 5.90 -25.27
C THR A 48 -0.21 6.72 -26.50
N ILE A 49 -1.07 6.73 -27.53
CA ILE A 49 -0.88 7.62 -28.69
C ILE A 49 -1.18 9.05 -28.24
N ASN A 50 -0.25 9.95 -28.50
CA ASN A 50 -0.42 11.35 -28.14
C ASN A 50 -1.49 12.00 -29.03
N GLN A 51 -2.48 12.62 -28.39
CA GLN A 51 -3.53 13.41 -29.06
C GLN A 51 -3.38 14.91 -28.80
N ASN A 52 -2.47 15.31 -27.93
CA ASN A 52 -2.29 16.69 -27.52
C ASN A 52 -1.33 17.44 -28.44
N TRP A 53 -1.65 18.69 -28.72
CA TRP A 53 -0.78 19.61 -29.41
C TRP A 53 0.22 20.25 -28.44
N TYR A 54 1.50 20.15 -28.75
CA TYR A 54 2.59 20.83 -28.05
C TYR A 54 3.04 22.02 -28.86
N GLU A 55 3.09 23.18 -28.23
CA GLU A 55 3.57 24.41 -28.84
C GLU A 55 5.07 24.61 -28.66
N GLU A 56 5.71 25.14 -29.66
CA GLU A 56 7.01 25.75 -29.59
C GLU A 56 6.92 27.14 -30.22
N VAL A 57 7.38 28.16 -29.48
CA VAL A 57 7.23 29.55 -29.86
C VAL A 57 8.57 30.15 -30.25
N LYS A 58 8.54 31.09 -31.17
CA LYS A 58 9.72 31.88 -31.53
C LYS A 58 10.19 32.72 -30.35
N GLU A 59 11.48 32.97 -30.26
CA GLU A 59 12.06 33.75 -29.16
C GLU A 59 11.39 35.14 -29.06
N GLY A 60 10.95 35.49 -27.83
CA GLY A 60 10.26 36.75 -27.57
C GLY A 60 8.76 36.74 -27.83
N PHE A 61 8.17 35.63 -28.34
CA PHE A 61 6.73 35.52 -28.58
C PHE A 61 6.04 34.76 -27.45
N GLN A 62 4.79 35.16 -27.11
CA GLN A 62 4.01 34.48 -26.06
C GLN A 62 2.77 33.83 -26.70
N PHE A 63 2.59 32.54 -26.39
CA PHE A 63 1.41 31.77 -26.80
C PHE A 63 0.86 31.02 -25.60
N THR A 64 -0.34 31.41 -25.18
CA THR A 64 -0.96 30.95 -23.93
C THR A 64 -1.96 29.81 -24.18
N SER A 65 -2.46 29.19 -23.11
CA SER A 65 -3.53 28.18 -23.19
C SER A 65 -4.82 28.72 -23.84
N ILE A 66 -5.11 30.03 -23.71
CA ILE A 66 -6.26 30.68 -24.37
C ILE A 66 -6.06 30.68 -25.88
N ASN A 67 -4.84 31.00 -26.35
CA ASN A 67 -4.50 31.00 -27.77
C ASN A 67 -4.56 29.58 -28.35
N LYS A 68 -4.11 28.58 -27.57
CA LYS A 68 -4.21 27.15 -27.94
C LYS A 68 -5.67 26.71 -28.06
N ALA A 69 -6.55 27.15 -27.17
CA ALA A 69 -7.98 26.84 -27.25
C ALA A 69 -8.64 27.47 -28.49
N ALA A 70 -8.27 28.74 -28.83
CA ALA A 70 -8.75 29.40 -30.03
C ALA A 70 -8.28 28.69 -31.32
N PHE A 71 -7.03 28.24 -31.34
CA PHE A 71 -6.50 27.39 -32.41
C PHE A 71 -7.26 26.08 -32.57
N ALA A 72 -7.49 25.35 -31.45
CA ALA A 72 -8.20 24.07 -31.51
C ALA A 72 -9.64 24.23 -32.04
N LEU A 73 -10.32 25.33 -31.66
CA LEU A 73 -11.65 25.66 -32.20
C LEU A 73 -11.60 25.98 -33.69
N ALA A 74 -10.62 26.78 -34.13
CA ALA A 74 -10.45 27.12 -35.55
C ALA A 74 -10.17 25.88 -36.40
N LEU A 75 -9.32 24.99 -35.90
CA LEU A 75 -8.99 23.72 -36.59
C LEU A 75 -10.25 22.83 -36.69
N LYS A 76 -11.04 22.72 -35.64
CA LYS A 76 -12.30 21.97 -35.65
C LYS A 76 -13.31 22.54 -36.64
N ASP A 77 -13.39 23.87 -36.74
CA ASP A 77 -14.28 24.57 -37.69
C ASP A 77 -13.75 24.59 -39.12
N GLY A 78 -12.56 24.03 -39.39
CA GLY A 78 -11.92 24.03 -40.72
C GLY A 78 -11.44 25.40 -41.19
N LYS A 79 -11.31 26.36 -40.29
CA LYS A 79 -10.83 27.73 -40.59
C LYS A 79 -9.32 27.71 -40.73
N ASN A 80 -8.84 28.44 -41.73
CA ASN A 80 -7.40 28.65 -41.94
C ASN A 80 -6.86 29.96 -41.38
N VAL A 81 -7.75 30.84 -40.89
CA VAL A 81 -7.39 32.08 -40.20
C VAL A 81 -8.28 32.21 -38.94
N PHE A 82 -7.70 32.64 -37.86
CA PHE A 82 -8.41 32.88 -36.60
C PHE A 82 -7.83 34.07 -35.84
N THR A 83 -8.64 34.67 -34.96
CA THR A 83 -8.22 35.79 -34.12
C THR A 83 -8.24 35.36 -32.66
N THR A 84 -7.19 35.77 -31.95
CA THR A 84 -7.09 35.54 -30.48
C THR A 84 -6.44 36.76 -29.82
N LYS A 85 -6.47 36.82 -28.48
CA LYS A 85 -5.85 37.91 -27.73
C LYS A 85 -4.47 37.57 -27.24
N ILE A 86 -3.51 38.46 -27.53
CA ILE A 86 -2.15 38.42 -26.95
C ILE A 86 -1.91 39.79 -26.31
N ASP A 87 -1.56 39.82 -25.03
CA ASP A 87 -1.36 41.04 -24.25
C ASP A 87 -2.52 42.06 -24.38
N GLY A 88 -3.77 41.53 -24.44
CA GLY A 88 -4.98 42.32 -24.52
C GLY A 88 -5.30 42.89 -25.92
N LYS A 89 -4.46 42.65 -26.92
CA LYS A 89 -4.67 43.05 -28.32
C LYS A 89 -5.17 41.86 -29.13
N ASP A 90 -6.05 42.13 -30.07
CA ASP A 90 -6.51 41.13 -31.02
C ASP A 90 -5.40 40.89 -32.05
N VAL A 91 -4.92 39.65 -32.10
CA VAL A 91 -3.90 39.18 -33.04
C VAL A 91 -4.51 38.09 -33.93
N GLN A 92 -4.30 38.19 -35.20
CA GLN A 92 -4.82 37.26 -36.18
C GLN A 92 -3.71 36.30 -36.66
N PHE A 93 -4.05 35.01 -36.71
CA PHE A 93 -3.15 33.96 -37.15
C PHE A 93 -3.69 33.22 -38.35
N ALA A 94 -2.79 32.90 -39.30
CA ALA A 94 -3.05 31.91 -40.31
C ALA A 94 -2.47 30.53 -39.90
N ILE A 95 -3.21 29.48 -40.23
CA ILE A 95 -2.84 28.09 -39.99
C ILE A 95 -2.25 27.52 -41.30
N LYS A 96 -0.99 27.08 -41.25
CA LYS A 96 -0.34 26.32 -42.28
C LYS A 96 -0.16 24.88 -41.84
N GLU A 97 -0.86 23.96 -42.47
CA GLU A 97 -0.76 22.53 -42.18
C GLU A 97 0.55 21.99 -42.80
N LEU A 98 1.44 21.46 -41.96
CA LEU A 98 2.62 20.72 -42.39
C LEU A 98 2.28 19.26 -42.60
N SER A 99 1.55 18.65 -41.64
CA SER A 99 1.05 17.27 -41.69
C SER A 99 -0.28 17.16 -40.91
N SER A 100 -0.85 15.96 -40.80
CA SER A 100 -1.98 15.70 -39.89
C SER A 100 -1.67 16.00 -38.41
N ASP A 101 -0.39 16.00 -38.06
CA ASP A 101 0.10 16.06 -36.70
C ASP A 101 1.02 17.27 -36.44
N ALA A 102 1.21 18.15 -37.43
CA ALA A 102 2.02 19.36 -37.30
C ALA A 102 1.45 20.53 -38.09
N VAL A 103 1.39 21.70 -37.45
CA VAL A 103 0.95 22.96 -38.07
C VAL A 103 1.85 24.11 -37.64
N VAL A 104 1.93 25.14 -38.48
CA VAL A 104 2.59 26.41 -38.17
C VAL A 104 1.57 27.52 -38.12
N LEU A 105 1.66 28.34 -37.10
CA LEU A 105 0.86 29.55 -36.99
C LEU A 105 1.69 30.77 -37.35
N SER A 106 1.21 31.49 -38.34
CA SER A 106 1.81 32.75 -38.77
C SER A 106 0.95 33.91 -38.28
N GLU A 107 1.55 34.85 -37.54
CA GLU A 107 0.92 36.13 -37.26
C GLU A 107 0.68 36.88 -38.56
N THR A 108 -0.57 37.28 -38.83
CA THR A 108 -0.97 37.82 -40.12
C THR A 108 -1.21 39.31 -40.09
N LYS A 109 -0.85 39.95 -41.23
CA LYS A 109 -1.23 41.32 -41.54
C LYS A 109 -2.01 41.30 -42.85
N ARG A 110 -3.21 41.86 -42.81
CA ARG A 110 -4.03 42.01 -44.01
C ARG A 110 -3.35 42.96 -44.97
N ILE A 111 -3.25 42.58 -46.24
CA ILE A 111 -2.64 43.38 -47.32
C ILE A 111 -3.64 43.81 -48.38
N GLY A 112 -4.81 43.18 -48.41
CA GLY A 112 -5.90 43.58 -49.32
C GLY A 112 -6.96 42.50 -49.42
N ARG A 113 -7.93 42.75 -50.32
CA ARG A 113 -9.01 41.81 -50.59
C ARG A 113 -9.39 41.81 -52.07
N VAL A 114 -10.03 40.75 -52.48
CA VAL A 114 -10.67 40.59 -53.78
C VAL A 114 -12.15 40.51 -53.55
N ASP A 115 -12.92 41.49 -54.00
CA ASP A 115 -14.38 41.47 -53.98
C ASP A 115 -14.90 40.70 -55.19
N ILE A 116 -15.84 39.77 -54.97
CA ILE A 116 -16.47 38.95 -56.01
C ILE A 116 -17.86 39.56 -56.30
N VAL A 117 -17.99 40.27 -57.38
CA VAL A 117 -19.21 40.96 -57.76
C VAL A 117 -19.68 40.48 -59.13
N LEU A 118 -20.82 39.80 -59.21
CA LEU A 118 -21.44 39.28 -60.43
C LEU A 118 -20.50 38.41 -61.33
N GLY A 119 -19.47 37.80 -60.71
CA GLY A 119 -18.50 36.97 -61.41
C GLY A 119 -17.19 37.69 -61.77
N ASP A 120 -17.13 38.99 -61.54
CA ASP A 120 -15.90 39.78 -61.71
C ASP A 120 -15.13 39.86 -60.39
N TYR A 121 -13.78 39.96 -60.49
CA TYR A 121 -12.84 40.02 -59.37
C TYR A 121 -12.27 41.45 -59.25
N ILE A 122 -12.63 42.16 -58.19
CA ILE A 122 -12.16 43.52 -57.95
C ILE A 122 -11.11 43.47 -56.83
N PHE A 123 -9.86 43.80 -57.16
CA PHE A 123 -8.76 43.84 -56.20
C PHE A 123 -8.68 45.20 -55.50
N ASN A 124 -8.80 45.18 -54.19
CA ASN A 124 -8.67 46.33 -53.29
C ASN A 124 -7.42 46.18 -52.44
N GLU A 125 -6.45 47.06 -52.66
CA GLU A 125 -5.18 47.08 -51.93
C GLU A 125 -5.38 47.77 -50.60
N GLU A 126 -4.91 47.15 -49.55
CA GLU A 126 -4.93 47.69 -48.17
C GLU A 126 -3.49 47.67 -47.67
N SER A 127 -2.92 48.75 -47.24
CA SER A 127 -1.50 48.94 -46.92
C SER A 127 -0.63 49.32 -48.13
N ASP A 128 0.65 49.55 -47.87
CA ASP A 128 1.66 49.93 -48.88
C ASP A 128 2.04 48.81 -49.87
N PHE A 129 1.26 47.73 -49.93
CA PHE A 129 1.50 46.62 -50.82
C PHE A 129 0.73 46.77 -52.14
N VAL A 130 1.46 46.91 -53.23
CA VAL A 130 0.88 47.06 -54.59
C VAL A 130 0.75 45.69 -55.23
N PHE A 131 -0.44 45.31 -55.68
CA PHE A 131 -0.70 44.05 -56.37
C PHE A 131 -0.27 44.11 -57.82
N SER A 132 0.86 43.49 -58.14
CA SER A 132 1.30 43.33 -59.54
C SER A 132 0.30 42.45 -60.32
N ALA A 133 0.26 42.60 -61.64
CA ALA A 133 -0.58 41.76 -62.49
C ALA A 133 -0.27 40.27 -62.36
N ALA A 134 0.99 39.92 -62.15
CA ALA A 134 1.41 38.54 -61.89
C ALA A 134 0.93 38.00 -60.56
N PHE A 135 0.92 38.84 -59.50
CA PHE A 135 0.39 38.48 -58.20
C PHE A 135 -1.13 38.26 -58.26
N LYS A 136 -1.86 39.19 -58.89
CA LYS A 136 -3.31 39.07 -59.10
C LYS A 136 -3.70 37.76 -59.77
N ASN A 137 -2.97 37.38 -60.86
CA ASN A 137 -3.18 36.13 -61.56
C ASN A 137 -2.86 34.90 -60.68
N ALA A 138 -1.83 34.96 -59.83
CA ALA A 138 -1.49 33.90 -58.92
C ALA A 138 -2.59 33.69 -57.86
N VAL A 139 -3.15 34.80 -57.33
CA VAL A 139 -4.27 34.76 -56.36
C VAL A 139 -5.51 34.17 -57.02
N LEU A 140 -5.90 34.61 -58.23
CA LEU A 140 -7.06 34.05 -58.92
C LEU A 140 -6.92 32.55 -59.16
N LYS A 141 -5.74 32.12 -59.63
CA LYS A 141 -5.45 30.69 -59.83
C LYS A 141 -5.53 29.88 -58.53
N ALA A 142 -5.08 30.45 -57.41
CA ALA A 142 -5.20 29.83 -56.10
C ALA A 142 -6.67 29.74 -55.63
N MET A 143 -7.47 30.80 -55.90
CA MET A 143 -8.91 30.79 -55.61
C MET A 143 -9.65 29.73 -56.41
N ASP A 144 -9.36 29.61 -57.72
CA ASP A 144 -9.96 28.61 -58.61
C ASP A 144 -9.63 27.17 -58.15
N ASN A 145 -8.43 26.95 -57.64
CA ASN A 145 -7.99 25.67 -57.10
C ASN A 145 -8.43 25.44 -55.64
N ASN A 146 -9.20 26.35 -55.06
CA ASN A 146 -9.60 26.33 -53.67
C ASN A 146 -8.40 26.20 -52.69
N SER A 147 -7.26 26.79 -53.09
CA SER A 147 -6.05 26.82 -52.26
C SER A 147 -6.16 27.87 -51.17
N LYS A 148 -5.72 27.52 -49.98
CA LYS A 148 -5.68 28.42 -48.82
C LYS A 148 -4.45 29.32 -48.78
N THR A 149 -3.47 29.05 -49.65
CA THR A 149 -2.21 29.80 -49.71
C THR A 149 -1.80 30.06 -51.17
N VAL A 150 -0.99 31.08 -51.37
CA VAL A 150 -0.36 31.39 -52.69
C VAL A 150 1.09 31.78 -52.46
N GLU A 151 1.99 31.15 -53.19
CA GLU A 151 3.41 31.53 -53.22
C GLU A 151 3.67 32.55 -54.33
N PHE A 152 4.30 33.66 -53.98
CA PHE A 152 4.71 34.68 -54.94
C PHE A 152 5.97 35.41 -54.47
N GLY A 153 6.97 35.49 -55.37
CA GLY A 153 8.23 36.17 -55.05
C GLY A 153 9.02 35.56 -53.90
N GLY A 154 8.89 34.25 -53.68
CA GLY A 154 9.54 33.54 -52.57
C GLY A 154 8.90 33.79 -51.20
N LYS A 155 7.70 34.39 -51.18
CA LYS A 155 6.90 34.58 -49.98
C LYS A 155 5.56 33.89 -50.12
N GLU A 156 5.07 33.34 -49.01
CA GLU A 156 3.76 32.72 -48.91
C GLU A 156 2.73 33.73 -48.39
N TYR A 157 1.57 33.74 -49.01
CA TYR A 157 0.43 34.58 -48.65
C TYR A 157 -0.75 33.69 -48.35
N PHE A 158 -1.55 34.07 -47.36
CA PHE A 158 -2.71 33.29 -46.89
C PHE A 158 -4.00 33.90 -47.45
N LEU A 159 -4.90 33.04 -47.88
CA LEU A 159 -6.17 33.40 -48.47
C LEU A 159 -7.32 32.94 -47.60
N GLU A 160 -8.21 33.86 -47.24
CA GLU A 160 -9.49 33.55 -46.60
C GLU A 160 -10.60 33.78 -47.62
N VAL A 161 -11.02 32.69 -48.27
CA VAL A 161 -11.99 32.76 -49.37
C VAL A 161 -13.41 32.57 -48.81
N SER A 162 -14.29 33.54 -49.09
CA SER A 162 -15.73 33.48 -48.85
C SER A 162 -16.52 33.57 -50.15
N LYS A 163 -17.85 33.45 -50.08
CA LYS A 163 -18.71 33.56 -51.27
C LYS A 163 -18.70 34.95 -51.95
N ARG A 164 -18.29 36.00 -51.23
CA ARG A 164 -18.35 37.39 -51.69
C ARG A 164 -17.00 38.07 -51.78
N GLU A 165 -16.03 37.57 -51.06
CA GLU A 165 -14.72 38.17 -50.98
C GLU A 165 -13.63 37.13 -50.69
N CYS A 166 -12.42 37.46 -51.10
CA CYS A 166 -11.21 36.76 -50.66
C CYS A 166 -10.29 37.77 -50.01
N VAL A 167 -10.00 37.58 -48.72
CA VAL A 167 -9.05 38.42 -47.98
C VAL A 167 -7.66 37.82 -48.10
N ILE A 168 -6.65 38.69 -48.35
CA ILE A 168 -5.28 38.31 -48.55
C ILE A 168 -4.43 38.82 -47.38
N TYR A 169 -3.66 37.90 -46.81
CA TYR A 169 -2.78 38.19 -45.67
C TYR A 169 -1.33 37.83 -46.01
N THR A 170 -0.41 38.63 -45.48
CA THR A 170 0.98 38.23 -45.32
C THR A 170 1.17 37.74 -43.91
N GLY A 171 2.08 36.79 -43.68
CA GLY A 171 2.29 36.21 -42.35
C GLY A 171 3.77 36.09 -42.00
N GLN A 172 4.04 36.07 -40.73
CA GLN A 172 5.33 35.73 -40.16
C GLN A 172 5.13 34.55 -39.18
N GLU A 173 5.87 33.46 -39.39
CA GLU A 173 5.79 32.27 -38.57
C GLU A 173 6.21 32.61 -37.12
N GLN A 174 5.38 32.25 -36.16
CA GLN A 174 5.59 32.53 -34.71
C GLN A 174 5.51 31.29 -33.84
N VAL A 175 4.68 30.32 -34.22
CA VAL A 175 4.41 29.13 -33.36
C VAL A 175 4.37 27.89 -34.22
N VAL A 176 5.06 26.84 -33.81
CA VAL A 176 4.89 25.47 -34.30
C VAL A 176 4.09 24.70 -33.29
N LEU A 177 3.02 24.05 -33.73
CA LEU A 177 2.23 23.11 -32.96
C LEU A 177 2.37 21.73 -33.57
N THR A 178 2.77 20.76 -32.75
CA THR A 178 2.92 19.38 -33.22
C THR A 178 2.40 18.40 -32.13
N LYS A 179 1.87 17.28 -32.60
CA LYS A 179 1.58 16.13 -31.74
C LYS A 179 2.78 15.21 -31.57
N ASN A 180 3.80 15.40 -32.43
CA ASN A 180 5.04 14.65 -32.33
C ASN A 180 5.80 15.02 -31.04
N ILE A 181 6.31 14.01 -30.37
CA ILE A 181 7.13 14.14 -29.18
C ILE A 181 8.59 14.05 -29.58
N TYR A 182 9.39 15.00 -29.13
CA TYR A 182 10.82 15.04 -29.35
C TYR A 182 11.54 14.56 -28.10
N ASP A 183 11.86 13.26 -28.03
CA ASP A 183 12.64 12.68 -26.95
C ASP A 183 14.12 12.96 -27.17
N MET A 184 14.71 13.80 -26.31
CA MET A 184 16.11 14.25 -26.45
C MET A 184 17.08 13.21 -25.91
N TYR A 185 18.12 12.86 -26.66
CA TYR A 185 19.18 11.92 -26.25
C TYR A 185 20.07 12.50 -25.15
N LYS A 186 20.19 13.82 -25.07
CA LYS A 186 21.01 14.48 -24.05
C LYS A 186 20.15 15.32 -23.12
N GLU A 187 20.28 15.07 -21.83
CA GLU A 187 19.58 15.82 -20.80
C GLU A 187 19.92 17.32 -20.86
N GLY A 188 18.91 18.17 -20.68
CA GLY A 188 19.07 19.64 -20.76
C GLY A 188 19.11 20.21 -22.18
N THR A 189 19.03 19.40 -23.24
CA THR A 189 18.84 19.89 -24.60
C THR A 189 17.36 20.06 -24.94
N ARG A 190 17.03 20.93 -25.90
CA ARG A 190 15.66 21.20 -26.31
C ARG A 190 15.64 21.46 -27.83
N ALA A 191 14.64 20.94 -28.50
CA ALA A 191 14.34 21.34 -29.87
C ALA A 191 13.51 22.63 -29.80
N ASP A 192 14.14 23.76 -30.16
CA ASP A 192 13.51 25.08 -30.23
C ASP A 192 12.62 25.23 -31.45
N PHE A 193 12.03 26.43 -31.61
CA PHE A 193 11.14 26.75 -32.75
C PHE A 193 11.79 26.46 -34.09
N GLU A 194 13.02 26.93 -34.33
CA GLU A 194 13.70 26.79 -35.61
C GLU A 194 13.99 25.33 -35.96
N ILE A 195 14.38 24.53 -34.96
CA ILE A 195 14.64 23.09 -35.13
C ILE A 195 13.33 22.35 -35.42
N LYS A 196 12.27 22.58 -34.62
CA LYS A 196 10.98 21.90 -34.81
C LYS A 196 10.33 22.29 -36.15
N TYR A 197 10.36 23.58 -36.51
CA TYR A 197 9.83 24.04 -37.80
C TYR A 197 10.53 23.39 -38.96
N ALA A 198 11.86 23.40 -38.96
CA ALA A 198 12.65 22.79 -40.02
C ALA A 198 12.49 21.26 -40.08
N ALA A 199 12.45 20.59 -38.89
CA ALA A 199 12.24 19.15 -38.81
C ALA A 199 10.86 18.74 -39.33
N GLU A 200 9.77 19.39 -38.89
CA GLU A 200 8.40 19.06 -39.33
C GLU A 200 8.23 19.37 -40.86
N THR A 201 8.93 20.39 -41.36
CA THR A 201 8.95 20.69 -42.80
C THR A 201 9.69 19.62 -43.60
N ALA A 202 10.84 19.15 -43.08
CA ALA A 202 11.61 18.06 -43.68
C ALA A 202 10.84 16.72 -43.63
N LEU A 203 10.18 16.40 -42.53
CA LEU A 203 9.32 15.22 -42.41
C LEU A 203 8.19 15.21 -43.43
N LYS A 204 7.52 16.37 -43.67
CA LYS A 204 6.50 16.52 -44.72
C LYS A 204 7.05 16.22 -46.11
N ALA A 205 8.27 16.69 -46.38
CA ALA A 205 8.93 16.54 -47.67
C ALA A 205 9.66 15.18 -47.82
N HIS A 206 9.66 14.32 -46.78
CA HIS A 206 10.51 13.12 -46.71
C HIS A 206 11.98 13.42 -47.02
N ALA A 207 12.48 14.55 -46.53
CA ALA A 207 13.86 14.97 -46.76
C ALA A 207 14.80 14.39 -45.69
N ASP A 208 15.91 13.81 -46.13
CA ASP A 208 16.89 13.17 -45.20
C ASP A 208 17.71 14.19 -44.40
N THR A 209 17.67 15.48 -44.78
CA THR A 209 18.48 16.53 -44.16
C THR A 209 17.73 17.84 -44.03
N PHE A 210 18.03 18.59 -42.97
CA PHE A 210 17.58 19.98 -42.84
C PHE A 210 18.61 20.85 -42.12
N LYS A 211 18.41 22.17 -42.17
CA LYS A 211 19.25 23.16 -41.48
C LYS A 211 18.41 23.96 -40.52
N ALA A 212 18.92 24.12 -39.29
CA ALA A 212 18.34 25.00 -38.28
C ALA A 212 19.47 25.59 -37.42
N ASN A 213 19.34 26.83 -36.97
CA ASN A 213 20.31 27.50 -36.09
C ASN A 213 21.78 27.39 -36.59
N ASN A 214 22.01 27.52 -37.88
CA ASN A 214 23.32 27.34 -38.55
C ASN A 214 23.98 25.96 -38.38
N ARG A 215 23.20 24.93 -37.97
CA ARG A 215 23.64 23.54 -37.87
C ARG A 215 22.94 22.68 -38.92
N ASN A 216 23.61 21.60 -39.30
CA ASN A 216 23.03 20.62 -40.22
C ASN A 216 22.52 19.44 -39.43
N TYR A 217 21.36 18.95 -39.80
CA TYR A 217 20.73 17.77 -39.18
C TYR A 217 20.45 16.74 -40.26
N PHE A 218 20.53 15.46 -39.87
CA PHE A 218 20.18 14.31 -40.70
C PHE A 218 19.01 13.58 -40.01
N ILE A 219 18.01 13.17 -40.78
CA ILE A 219 16.89 12.37 -40.31
C ILE A 219 17.09 10.95 -40.81
N ASP A 220 17.07 10.01 -39.86
CA ASP A 220 17.03 8.59 -40.13
C ASP A 220 15.61 8.09 -39.90
N TYR A 221 14.98 7.63 -40.98
CA TYR A 221 13.60 7.16 -40.96
C TYR A 221 13.60 5.67 -40.66
N HIS A 222 12.99 5.27 -39.53
CA HIS A 222 12.67 3.90 -39.22
C HIS A 222 11.19 3.64 -39.56
N GLU A 223 10.75 2.38 -39.52
CA GLU A 223 9.37 2.02 -39.91
C GLU A 223 8.31 2.83 -39.15
N ASP A 224 8.54 3.09 -37.85
CA ASP A 224 7.56 3.69 -36.95
C ASP A 224 8.07 4.98 -36.28
N THR A 225 9.38 5.28 -36.33
CA THR A 225 10.01 6.42 -35.66
C THR A 225 10.99 7.13 -36.57
N CYS A 226 11.40 8.34 -36.20
CA CYS A 226 12.45 9.08 -36.87
C CYS A 226 13.49 9.54 -35.84
N THR A 227 14.76 9.28 -36.13
CA THR A 227 15.85 9.79 -35.31
C THR A 227 16.55 10.96 -36.01
N ILE A 228 16.65 12.08 -35.30
CA ILE A 228 17.40 13.25 -35.77
C ILE A 228 18.82 13.17 -35.23
N TYR A 229 19.80 13.34 -36.10
CA TYR A 229 21.21 13.46 -35.77
C TYR A 229 21.71 14.87 -36.08
N GLU A 230 22.47 15.45 -35.16
CA GLU A 230 23.25 16.65 -35.44
C GLU A 230 24.52 16.23 -36.23
N VAL A 231 24.78 16.88 -37.35
CA VAL A 231 25.92 16.55 -38.23
C VAL A 231 27.05 17.54 -37.96
N SER A 232 28.17 17.05 -37.42
CA SER A 232 29.39 17.82 -37.19
C SER A 232 30.54 17.21 -38.00
N GLY A 233 30.84 17.82 -39.12
CA GLY A 233 31.81 17.27 -40.07
C GLY A 233 31.34 15.95 -40.71
N SER A 234 32.01 14.84 -40.39
CA SER A 234 31.63 13.49 -40.84
C SER A 234 30.90 12.68 -39.74
N GLU A 235 30.73 13.24 -38.54
CA GLU A 235 30.14 12.55 -37.40
C GLU A 235 28.65 12.89 -37.28
N LYS A 236 27.83 11.85 -37.02
CA LYS A 236 26.39 11.98 -36.72
C LYS A 236 26.19 11.73 -35.26
N ILE A 237 25.77 12.74 -34.51
CA ILE A 237 25.52 12.68 -33.07
C ILE A 237 24.00 12.60 -32.85
N PRO A 238 23.46 11.58 -32.16
CA PRO A 238 22.03 11.49 -31.88
C PRO A 238 21.55 12.73 -31.12
N PHE A 239 20.51 13.40 -31.65
CA PHE A 239 19.97 14.62 -31.07
C PHE A 239 18.59 14.39 -30.45
N ALA A 240 17.64 13.90 -31.24
CA ALA A 240 16.28 13.64 -30.74
C ALA A 240 15.65 12.46 -31.49
N ASN A 241 14.79 11.72 -30.78
CA ASN A 241 13.88 10.76 -31.38
C ASN A 241 12.50 11.38 -31.52
N ILE A 242 11.88 11.26 -32.70
CA ILE A 242 10.52 11.77 -32.93
C ILE A 242 9.57 10.59 -32.93
N THR A 243 8.57 10.66 -32.06
CA THR A 243 7.56 9.62 -31.87
C THR A 243 6.16 10.22 -31.67
N GLY A 244 5.13 9.48 -32.05
CA GLY A 244 3.73 9.80 -31.72
C GLY A 244 3.27 9.23 -30.38
N LEU A 245 4.13 8.52 -29.64
CA LEU A 245 3.80 7.79 -28.43
C LEU A 245 4.30 8.46 -27.16
N ILE A 246 3.47 8.43 -26.12
CA ILE A 246 3.87 8.74 -24.75
C ILE A 246 4.08 7.42 -24.02
N VAL A 247 5.31 7.07 -23.69
CA VAL A 247 5.66 5.92 -22.86
C VAL A 247 6.03 6.42 -21.47
N THR A 248 5.26 6.02 -20.47
CA THR A 248 5.41 6.48 -19.08
C THR A 248 5.74 5.30 -18.18
N PRO A 249 6.78 5.38 -17.32
CA PRO A 249 7.05 4.35 -16.32
C PRO A 249 5.95 4.34 -15.25
N ILE A 250 5.67 3.17 -14.68
CA ILE A 250 4.70 3.05 -13.57
C ILE A 250 5.30 3.58 -12.26
N SER A 251 6.60 3.43 -12.06
CA SER A 251 7.31 3.92 -10.87
C SER A 251 8.22 5.08 -11.24
N ALA A 252 8.23 6.13 -10.43
CA ALA A 252 8.99 7.37 -10.70
C ALA A 252 10.52 7.19 -10.63
N ASP A 253 10.98 6.10 -10.07
CA ASP A 253 12.39 5.71 -9.97
C ASP A 253 12.89 4.87 -11.17
N VAL A 254 11.98 4.52 -12.09
CA VAL A 254 12.34 3.77 -13.31
C VAL A 254 12.60 4.75 -14.45
N PHE A 255 13.83 4.77 -14.94
CA PHE A 255 14.19 5.48 -16.16
C PHE A 255 13.95 4.58 -17.38
N LEU A 256 13.22 5.09 -18.38
CA LEU A 256 13.01 4.41 -19.65
C LEU A 256 13.91 5.03 -20.70
N SER A 257 14.87 4.25 -21.21
CA SER A 257 15.73 4.68 -22.30
C SER A 257 14.94 4.92 -23.59
N ILE A 258 15.49 5.70 -24.52
CA ILE A 258 14.87 5.93 -25.83
C ILE A 258 14.76 4.60 -26.60
N ASP A 259 15.77 3.74 -26.50
CA ASP A 259 15.77 2.44 -27.16
C ASP A 259 14.68 1.51 -26.64
N PHE A 260 14.41 1.55 -25.32
CA PHE A 260 13.26 0.84 -24.74
C PHE A 260 11.94 1.38 -25.29
N LYS A 261 11.77 2.70 -25.34
CA LYS A 261 10.55 3.34 -25.87
C LYS A 261 10.34 2.97 -27.34
N ASN A 262 11.40 2.96 -28.13
CA ASN A 262 11.36 2.53 -29.54
C ASN A 262 10.97 1.05 -29.67
N ALA A 263 11.47 0.17 -28.79
CA ALA A 263 11.07 -1.23 -28.76
C ALA A 263 9.59 -1.41 -28.41
N VAL A 264 9.07 -0.61 -27.46
CA VAL A 264 7.63 -0.56 -27.14
C VAL A 264 6.81 -0.11 -28.35
N GLU A 265 7.25 0.96 -29.04
CA GLU A 265 6.58 1.51 -30.20
C GLU A 265 6.52 0.50 -31.36
N HIS A 266 7.63 -0.15 -31.64
CA HIS A 266 7.71 -1.22 -32.63
C HIS A 266 6.76 -2.39 -32.29
N ALA A 267 6.73 -2.81 -31.01
CA ALA A 267 5.85 -3.88 -30.58
C ALA A 267 4.37 -3.51 -30.74
N MET A 268 4.00 -2.24 -30.47
CA MET A 268 2.63 -1.75 -30.60
C MET A 268 2.18 -1.69 -32.05
N TYR A 269 2.96 -1.08 -32.95
CA TYR A 269 2.58 -0.94 -34.37
C TYR A 269 2.50 -2.29 -35.09
N ASN A 270 3.37 -3.24 -34.69
CA ASN A 270 3.35 -4.60 -35.25
C ASN A 270 2.40 -5.56 -34.51
N ASN A 271 1.62 -5.07 -33.53
CA ASN A 271 0.70 -5.86 -32.72
C ASN A 271 1.37 -7.11 -32.09
N LEU A 272 2.59 -6.95 -31.61
CA LEU A 272 3.31 -8.02 -30.92
C LEU A 272 2.76 -8.16 -29.50
N SER A 273 2.61 -9.40 -29.04
CA SER A 273 2.18 -9.71 -27.66
C SER A 273 3.33 -9.65 -26.65
N SER A 274 4.58 -9.73 -27.14
CA SER A 274 5.79 -9.59 -26.30
C SER A 274 6.96 -9.09 -27.13
N PHE A 275 7.96 -8.53 -26.45
CA PHE A 275 9.27 -8.20 -27.02
C PHE A 275 10.36 -8.41 -25.97
N THR A 276 11.59 -8.64 -26.42
CA THR A 276 12.76 -8.71 -25.56
C THR A 276 13.57 -7.42 -25.64
N TYR A 277 14.01 -6.93 -24.49
CA TYR A 277 14.88 -5.75 -24.42
C TYR A 277 16.06 -6.05 -23.50
N THR A 278 17.26 -5.67 -23.93
CA THR A 278 18.48 -5.79 -23.13
C THR A 278 18.82 -4.40 -22.59
N ASP A 279 18.85 -4.26 -21.28
CA ASP A 279 19.15 -3.01 -20.60
C ASP A 279 20.66 -2.67 -20.64
N ASP A 280 21.02 -1.48 -20.14
CA ASP A 280 22.41 -1.02 -20.06
C ASP A 280 23.31 -1.91 -19.15
N SER A 281 22.70 -2.74 -18.31
CA SER A 281 23.42 -3.71 -17.46
C SER A 281 23.74 -5.01 -18.19
N GLY A 282 23.18 -5.22 -19.38
CA GLY A 282 23.30 -6.43 -20.19
C GLY A 282 22.27 -7.52 -19.81
N GLU A 283 21.28 -7.21 -18.97
CA GLU A 283 20.19 -8.13 -18.66
C GLU A 283 19.13 -8.08 -19.75
N THR A 284 18.81 -9.26 -20.32
CA THR A 284 17.76 -9.38 -21.34
C THR A 284 16.46 -9.81 -20.66
N VAL A 285 15.46 -8.97 -20.74
CA VAL A 285 14.14 -9.17 -20.12
C VAL A 285 13.08 -9.25 -21.21
N GLU A 286 12.14 -10.19 -21.07
CA GLU A 286 10.94 -10.28 -21.89
C GLU A 286 9.85 -9.40 -21.28
N TYR A 287 9.25 -8.57 -22.15
CA TYR A 287 8.13 -7.70 -21.80
C TYR A 287 6.88 -8.13 -22.55
N LEU A 288 5.79 -8.27 -21.83
CA LEU A 288 4.46 -8.56 -22.38
C LEU A 288 3.73 -7.25 -22.68
N VAL A 289 3.06 -7.18 -23.83
CA VAL A 289 2.31 -6.01 -24.29
C VAL A 289 0.82 -6.36 -24.32
N GLU A 290 0.05 -5.72 -23.45
CA GLU A 290 -1.40 -5.90 -23.37
C GLU A 290 -2.11 -4.60 -23.75
N ARG A 291 -3.08 -4.68 -24.65
CA ARG A 291 -3.88 -3.52 -25.04
C ARG A 291 -5.13 -3.42 -24.18
N HIS A 292 -5.31 -2.26 -23.56
CA HIS A 292 -6.52 -1.89 -22.82
C HIS A 292 -7.12 -0.62 -23.42
N ASP A 293 -8.14 -0.75 -24.25
CA ASP A 293 -8.79 0.34 -25.00
C ASP A 293 -7.81 1.20 -25.82
N LEU A 294 -7.50 2.41 -25.33
CA LEU A 294 -6.59 3.39 -25.96
C LEU A 294 -5.19 3.38 -25.33
N GLN A 295 -4.93 2.49 -24.40
CA GLN A 295 -3.67 2.39 -23.67
C GLN A 295 -3.08 1.00 -23.81
N TRP A 296 -1.76 0.92 -23.91
CA TRP A 296 -1.02 -0.34 -23.81
C TRP A 296 -0.33 -0.41 -22.47
N VAL A 297 -0.38 -1.57 -21.86
CA VAL A 297 0.29 -1.86 -20.60
C VAL A 297 1.44 -2.82 -20.89
N ILE A 298 2.64 -2.39 -20.54
CA ILE A 298 3.86 -3.17 -20.67
C ILE A 298 4.13 -3.82 -19.32
N ARG A 299 4.18 -5.17 -19.29
CA ARG A 299 4.43 -5.97 -18.10
C ARG A 299 5.73 -6.72 -18.21
N THR A 300 6.31 -7.01 -17.07
CA THR A 300 7.46 -7.91 -16.99
C THR A 300 7.23 -8.91 -15.88
N ASP A 301 7.63 -10.14 -16.14
CA ASP A 301 7.58 -11.23 -15.17
C ASP A 301 8.92 -11.26 -14.43
N LYS A 302 8.87 -10.97 -13.13
CA LYS A 302 10.05 -11.04 -12.26
C LYS A 302 9.85 -12.10 -11.20
N MET A 303 10.90 -12.88 -10.96
CA MET A 303 10.96 -13.72 -9.76
C MET A 303 10.98 -12.81 -8.54
N THR A 304 9.93 -12.87 -7.74
CA THR A 304 9.76 -12.06 -6.54
C THR A 304 9.61 -12.99 -5.34
N ASP A 305 10.25 -12.64 -4.24
CA ASP A 305 10.06 -13.32 -2.97
C ASP A 305 8.76 -12.82 -2.34
N LEU A 306 7.71 -13.64 -2.42
CA LEU A 306 6.43 -13.38 -1.77
C LEU A 306 6.38 -14.07 -0.41
N ILE A 307 5.73 -13.42 0.57
CA ILE A 307 5.49 -14.05 1.88
C ILE A 307 4.67 -15.33 1.64
N ASP A 308 5.15 -16.46 2.17
CA ASP A 308 4.47 -17.76 2.02
C ASP A 308 3.32 -17.88 3.02
N THR A 309 2.24 -17.16 2.72
CA THR A 309 1.04 -17.09 3.57
C THR A 309 0.18 -18.33 3.40
N TYR A 310 -0.26 -18.89 4.52
CA TYR A 310 -1.16 -20.05 4.56
C TYR A 310 -0.65 -21.26 3.76
N ALA A 311 0.67 -21.48 3.72
CA ALA A 311 1.23 -22.70 3.12
C ALA A 311 0.66 -23.93 3.83
N PHE A 312 0.25 -24.92 3.05
CA PHE A 312 -0.28 -26.16 3.60
C PHE A 312 0.80 -26.97 4.33
N PRO A 313 0.39 -27.84 5.28
CA PRO A 313 1.32 -28.73 5.98
C PRO A 313 2.26 -29.46 5.03
N SER A 314 3.55 -29.35 5.29
CA SER A 314 4.64 -29.92 4.48
C SER A 314 5.76 -30.46 5.37
N LYS A 315 6.83 -30.99 4.76
CA LYS A 315 8.02 -31.41 5.51
C LYS A 315 8.76 -30.23 6.13
N GLU A 316 8.73 -29.07 5.49
CA GLU A 316 9.37 -27.84 5.96
C GLU A 316 8.52 -27.16 7.04
N HIS A 317 7.21 -27.20 6.87
CA HIS A 317 6.21 -26.63 7.78
C HIS A 317 5.19 -27.70 8.18
N PRO A 318 5.44 -28.49 9.26
CA PRO A 318 4.58 -29.63 9.59
C PRO A 318 3.11 -29.28 9.84
N LEU A 319 2.80 -28.07 10.29
CA LEU A 319 1.44 -27.52 10.43
C LEU A 319 1.19 -26.32 9.50
N GLY A 320 2.04 -26.13 8.47
CA GLY A 320 1.89 -25.01 7.54
C GLY A 320 2.32 -23.66 8.11
N THR A 321 1.97 -22.57 7.39
CA THR A 321 2.24 -21.19 7.81
C THR A 321 0.95 -20.42 8.09
N ASP A 322 1.07 -19.33 8.86
CA ASP A 322 -0.04 -18.41 9.13
C ASP A 322 -0.16 -17.31 8.06
N GLY A 323 -1.11 -16.38 8.23
CA GLY A 323 -1.30 -15.24 7.32
C GLY A 323 -0.13 -14.25 7.26
N SER A 324 0.85 -14.36 8.14
CA SER A 324 2.09 -13.58 8.15
C SER A 324 3.29 -14.37 7.62
N GLY A 325 3.06 -15.60 7.12
CA GLY A 325 4.12 -16.48 6.65
C GLY A 325 5.00 -17.09 7.76
N MET A 326 4.50 -17.16 8.99
CA MET A 326 5.21 -17.76 10.12
C MET A 326 4.76 -19.21 10.34
N ASP A 327 5.70 -20.08 10.72
CA ASP A 327 5.43 -21.50 10.98
C ASP A 327 4.47 -21.69 12.15
N ILE A 328 3.34 -22.37 11.91
CA ILE A 328 2.27 -22.56 12.90
C ILE A 328 2.72 -23.45 14.07
N LEU A 329 3.49 -24.52 13.82
CA LEU A 329 3.97 -25.39 14.88
C LEU A 329 4.85 -24.61 15.87
N VAL A 330 5.75 -23.78 15.36
CA VAL A 330 6.60 -22.90 16.18
C VAL A 330 5.74 -21.90 16.97
N ARG A 331 4.79 -21.27 16.30
CA ARG A 331 3.87 -20.31 16.97
C ARG A 331 3.01 -20.97 18.04
N LEU A 332 2.60 -22.22 17.87
CA LEU A 332 1.87 -22.97 18.91
C LEU A 332 2.74 -23.25 20.13
N MET A 333 4.01 -23.58 19.93
CA MET A 333 4.97 -23.79 21.04
C MET A 333 5.21 -22.49 21.81
N TYR A 334 5.60 -21.42 21.13
CA TYR A 334 5.84 -20.13 21.76
C TYR A 334 4.56 -19.49 22.32
N GLY A 335 3.43 -19.63 21.61
CA GLY A 335 2.13 -19.19 22.08
C GLY A 335 1.69 -19.88 23.36
N GLY A 336 1.97 -21.19 23.48
CA GLY A 336 1.75 -21.92 24.72
C GLY A 336 2.60 -21.42 25.88
N ARG A 337 3.85 -21.04 25.63
CA ARG A 337 4.71 -20.42 26.64
C ARG A 337 4.10 -19.13 27.17
N VAL A 338 3.61 -18.26 26.28
CA VAL A 338 2.97 -16.99 26.65
C VAL A 338 1.67 -17.24 27.41
N SER A 339 0.74 -18.06 26.87
CA SER A 339 -0.56 -18.33 27.49
C SER A 339 -0.43 -18.99 28.87
N LEU A 340 0.48 -19.97 29.02
CA LEU A 340 0.74 -20.60 30.32
C LEU A 340 1.38 -19.62 31.32
N THR A 341 2.36 -18.81 30.90
CA THR A 341 3.01 -17.82 31.76
C THR A 341 2.00 -16.78 32.24
N ILE A 342 1.12 -16.28 31.37
CA ILE A 342 0.03 -15.37 31.75
C ILE A 342 -0.84 -16.03 32.82
N GLY A 343 -1.29 -17.26 32.59
CA GLY A 343 -2.11 -18.01 33.54
C GLY A 343 -1.47 -18.08 34.93
N PHE A 344 -0.21 -18.51 35.03
CA PHE A 344 0.49 -18.65 36.29
C PHE A 344 0.74 -17.33 37.00
N VAL A 345 1.19 -16.29 36.28
CA VAL A 345 1.47 -14.97 36.87
C VAL A 345 0.19 -14.32 37.37
N VAL A 346 -0.89 -14.39 36.62
CA VAL A 346 -2.20 -13.85 37.02
C VAL A 346 -2.72 -14.53 38.28
N VAL A 347 -2.74 -15.86 38.30
CA VAL A 347 -3.20 -16.63 39.50
C VAL A 347 -2.32 -16.31 40.71
N LEU A 348 -1.00 -16.13 40.51
CA LEU A 348 -0.11 -15.75 41.62
C LEU A 348 -0.48 -14.36 42.19
N ILE A 349 -0.77 -13.38 41.34
CA ILE A 349 -1.22 -12.04 41.73
C ILE A 349 -2.55 -12.13 42.49
N GLU A 350 -3.53 -12.88 41.96
CA GLU A 350 -4.83 -13.10 42.58
C GLU A 350 -4.69 -13.73 43.96
N MET A 351 -3.82 -14.74 44.07
CA MET A 351 -3.57 -15.42 45.34
C MET A 351 -2.93 -14.50 46.39
N ILE A 352 -1.93 -13.73 46.01
CA ILE A 352 -1.26 -12.80 46.93
C ILE A 352 -2.28 -11.80 47.49
N ILE A 353 -3.04 -11.14 46.61
CA ILE A 353 -4.04 -10.14 47.04
C ILE A 353 -5.14 -10.80 47.86
N GLY A 354 -5.67 -11.93 47.36
CA GLY A 354 -6.75 -12.68 48.03
C GLY A 354 -6.38 -13.19 49.42
N VAL A 355 -5.15 -13.71 49.58
CA VAL A 355 -4.64 -14.18 50.88
C VAL A 355 -4.46 -13.01 51.86
N ILE A 356 -3.93 -11.88 51.41
CA ILE A 356 -3.76 -10.72 52.29
C ILE A 356 -5.11 -10.19 52.74
N ILE A 357 -6.02 -9.90 51.80
CA ILE A 357 -7.33 -9.32 52.12
C ILE A 357 -8.20 -10.30 52.91
N GLY A 358 -8.29 -11.54 52.44
CA GLY A 358 -9.07 -12.58 53.13
C GLY A 358 -8.49 -12.95 54.49
N GLY A 359 -7.15 -13.01 54.61
CA GLY A 359 -6.43 -13.26 55.84
C GLY A 359 -6.69 -12.19 56.90
N LEU A 360 -6.53 -10.93 56.54
CA LEU A 360 -6.80 -9.80 57.43
C LEU A 360 -8.29 -9.73 57.84
N SER A 361 -9.20 -9.90 56.90
CA SER A 361 -10.64 -9.90 57.10
C SER A 361 -11.06 -11.02 58.08
N GLY A 362 -10.63 -12.27 57.84
CA GLY A 362 -10.97 -13.41 58.64
C GLY A 362 -10.33 -13.39 60.04
N TYR A 363 -9.10 -12.83 60.17
CA TYR A 363 -8.40 -12.76 61.43
C TYR A 363 -8.96 -11.68 62.37
N PHE A 364 -9.09 -10.43 61.91
CA PHE A 364 -9.52 -9.32 62.75
C PHE A 364 -11.04 -9.34 63.03
N GLY A 365 -11.85 -9.71 62.06
CA GLY A 365 -13.30 -9.66 62.17
C GLY A 365 -13.84 -8.23 62.29
N GLY A 366 -15.06 -8.11 62.84
CA GLY A 366 -15.68 -6.83 63.16
C GLY A 366 -15.72 -5.81 62.03
N TRP A 367 -15.29 -4.58 62.32
CA TRP A 367 -15.32 -3.49 61.34
C TRP A 367 -14.31 -3.68 60.20
N VAL A 368 -13.13 -4.31 60.47
CA VAL A 368 -12.13 -4.62 59.47
C VAL A 368 -12.69 -5.59 58.43
N ASP A 369 -13.34 -6.64 58.91
CA ASP A 369 -14.02 -7.61 58.07
C ASP A 369 -15.10 -6.94 57.22
N THR A 370 -15.94 -6.11 57.85
CA THR A 370 -17.01 -5.39 57.16
C THR A 370 -16.45 -4.49 56.04
N LEU A 371 -15.38 -3.72 56.32
CA LEU A 371 -14.78 -2.83 55.35
C LEU A 371 -14.18 -3.61 54.18
N LEU A 372 -13.36 -4.64 54.46
CA LEU A 372 -12.71 -5.44 53.41
C LEU A 372 -13.72 -6.25 52.58
N MET A 373 -14.79 -6.74 53.19
CA MET A 373 -15.85 -7.42 52.43
C MET A 373 -16.68 -6.45 51.58
N ARG A 374 -16.88 -5.20 51.99
CA ARG A 374 -17.46 -4.18 51.13
C ARG A 374 -16.59 -3.91 49.91
N LEU A 375 -15.27 -3.89 50.09
CA LEU A 375 -14.35 -3.78 48.95
C LEU A 375 -14.49 -4.97 48.00
N VAL A 376 -14.55 -6.20 48.53
CA VAL A 376 -14.80 -7.44 47.75
C VAL A 376 -16.12 -7.34 46.97
N GLU A 377 -17.18 -6.85 47.64
CA GLU A 377 -18.50 -6.68 47.01
C GLU A 377 -18.45 -5.68 45.86
N ILE A 378 -17.77 -4.53 46.04
CA ILE A 378 -17.59 -3.52 44.97
C ILE A 378 -16.94 -4.16 43.75
N PHE A 379 -15.82 -4.88 43.91
CA PHE A 379 -15.15 -5.56 42.80
C PHE A 379 -16.03 -6.62 42.11
N ASN A 380 -16.86 -7.36 42.89
CA ASN A 380 -17.78 -8.33 42.32
C ASN A 380 -19.00 -7.72 41.58
N CYS A 381 -19.36 -6.47 41.91
CA CYS A 381 -20.42 -5.77 41.18
C CYS A 381 -19.95 -5.28 39.80
N ILE A 382 -18.64 -5.20 39.56
CA ILE A 382 -18.08 -4.78 38.29
C ILE A 382 -18.09 -5.97 37.32
N PRO A 383 -18.75 -5.86 36.16
CA PRO A 383 -18.70 -6.92 35.15
C PRO A 383 -17.29 -7.01 34.57
N THR A 384 -16.56 -8.09 34.88
CA THR A 384 -15.13 -8.23 34.61
C THR A 384 -14.81 -8.22 33.11
N MET A 385 -15.58 -8.92 32.25
CA MET A 385 -15.33 -8.96 30.82
C MET A 385 -15.45 -7.58 30.14
N PRO A 386 -16.48 -6.77 30.34
CA PRO A 386 -16.51 -5.39 29.86
C PRO A 386 -15.31 -4.54 30.30
N ILE A 387 -14.88 -4.67 31.55
CA ILE A 387 -13.70 -3.95 32.06
C ILE A 387 -12.42 -4.39 31.30
N TYR A 388 -12.23 -5.70 31.15
CA TYR A 388 -11.07 -6.22 30.40
C TYR A 388 -11.07 -5.72 28.95
N ILE A 389 -12.23 -5.65 28.31
CA ILE A 389 -12.38 -5.11 26.95
C ILE A 389 -12.01 -3.62 26.90
N ILE A 390 -12.53 -2.81 27.83
CA ILE A 390 -12.23 -1.37 27.91
C ILE A 390 -10.74 -1.13 28.15
N LEU A 391 -10.15 -1.85 29.12
CA LEU A 391 -8.74 -1.70 29.45
C LEU A 391 -7.84 -2.22 28.31
N GLY A 392 -8.21 -3.33 27.67
CA GLY A 392 -7.54 -3.84 26.49
C GLY A 392 -7.54 -2.84 25.32
N ALA A 393 -8.69 -2.20 25.06
CA ALA A 393 -8.82 -1.14 24.07
C ALA A 393 -8.00 0.11 24.45
N ALA A 394 -7.95 0.46 25.74
CA ALA A 394 -7.10 1.54 26.23
C ALA A 394 -5.62 1.26 25.99
N LEU A 395 -5.16 0.01 26.23
CA LEU A 395 -3.79 -0.40 25.90
C LEU A 395 -3.47 -0.27 24.40
N ASP A 396 -4.45 -0.49 23.52
CA ASP A 396 -4.28 -0.31 22.08
C ASP A 396 -4.03 1.15 21.71
N THR A 397 -4.73 2.10 22.35
CA THR A 397 -4.55 3.52 22.08
C THR A 397 -3.18 4.03 22.53
N MET A 398 -2.57 3.41 23.52
CA MET A 398 -1.25 3.77 24.05
C MET A 398 -0.09 3.36 23.13
N LYS A 399 -0.33 2.55 22.09
CA LYS A 399 0.67 2.06 21.13
C LYS A 399 1.92 1.49 21.80
N LEU A 400 1.74 0.75 22.89
CA LEU A 400 2.82 0.16 23.68
C LEU A 400 3.53 -0.95 22.90
N GLU A 401 4.80 -1.16 23.26
CA GLU A 401 5.54 -2.33 22.78
C GLU A 401 4.81 -3.62 23.17
N PRO A 402 4.70 -4.61 22.26
CA PRO A 402 3.95 -5.84 22.49
C PRO A 402 4.37 -6.61 23.75
N SER A 403 5.66 -6.59 24.10
CA SER A 403 6.19 -7.19 25.33
C SER A 403 5.64 -6.53 26.60
N VAL A 404 5.66 -5.19 26.66
CA VAL A 404 5.13 -4.41 27.78
C VAL A 404 3.63 -4.63 27.94
N ARG A 405 2.92 -4.75 26.84
CA ARG A 405 1.48 -5.02 26.81
C ARG A 405 1.14 -6.35 27.51
N ILE A 406 1.93 -7.41 27.29
CA ILE A 406 1.74 -8.70 27.95
C ILE A 406 1.80 -8.55 29.48
N TYR A 407 2.81 -7.84 30.00
CA TYR A 407 2.93 -7.60 31.44
C TYR A 407 1.75 -6.80 32.01
N LEU A 408 1.32 -5.75 31.31
CA LEU A 408 0.16 -4.96 31.74
C LEU A 408 -1.13 -5.79 31.72
N LEU A 409 -1.30 -6.65 30.75
CA LEU A 409 -2.44 -7.57 30.68
C LEU A 409 -2.46 -8.51 31.90
N MET A 410 -1.31 -9.08 32.29
CA MET A 410 -1.20 -9.93 33.46
C MET A 410 -1.61 -9.18 34.74
N ILE A 411 -1.15 -7.93 34.89
CA ILE A 411 -1.49 -7.08 36.05
C ILE A 411 -2.99 -6.78 36.09
N ILE A 412 -3.56 -6.39 34.94
CA ILE A 412 -5.00 -6.08 34.83
C ILE A 412 -5.85 -7.31 35.22
N LEU A 413 -5.55 -8.47 34.62
CA LEU A 413 -6.30 -9.70 34.95
C LEU A 413 -6.19 -10.06 36.43
N GLY A 414 -4.98 -9.99 37.00
CA GLY A 414 -4.74 -10.34 38.39
C GLY A 414 -5.39 -9.39 39.40
N ILE A 415 -5.46 -8.08 39.08
CA ILE A 415 -6.10 -7.10 39.99
C ILE A 415 -7.62 -7.27 40.08
N PHE A 416 -8.27 -7.86 39.10
CA PHE A 416 -9.72 -8.03 39.11
C PHE A 416 -10.18 -9.44 39.54
N GLY A 417 -9.30 -10.46 39.55
CA GLY A 417 -9.66 -11.84 39.84
C GLY A 417 -9.63 -12.27 41.32
N TRP A 418 -8.94 -11.52 42.19
CA TRP A 418 -8.70 -11.86 43.60
C TRP A 418 -9.94 -11.98 44.54
N PRO A 419 -11.12 -11.32 44.26
CA PRO A 419 -12.24 -11.32 45.25
C PRO A 419 -12.77 -12.69 45.59
N GLY A 420 -12.76 -13.63 44.64
CA GLY A 420 -13.16 -15.02 44.89
C GLY A 420 -12.25 -15.72 45.87
N ILE A 421 -10.93 -15.56 45.72
CA ILE A 421 -9.92 -16.13 46.61
C ILE A 421 -10.02 -15.53 48.01
N ALA A 422 -10.20 -14.20 48.11
CA ALA A 422 -10.34 -13.52 49.40
C ALA A 422 -11.50 -14.06 50.24
N ARG A 423 -12.65 -14.35 49.63
CA ARG A 423 -13.81 -14.95 50.35
C ARG A 423 -13.50 -16.34 50.89
N VAL A 424 -12.81 -17.16 50.07
CA VAL A 424 -12.44 -18.52 50.49
C VAL A 424 -11.45 -18.47 51.63
N VAL A 425 -10.39 -17.66 51.51
CA VAL A 425 -9.38 -17.48 52.57
C VAL A 425 -10.02 -16.97 53.84
N ARG A 426 -10.88 -15.93 53.75
CA ARG A 426 -11.63 -15.42 54.92
C ARG A 426 -12.41 -16.53 55.61
N GLY A 427 -13.19 -17.32 54.86
CA GLY A 427 -13.99 -18.40 55.42
C GLY A 427 -13.16 -19.45 56.18
N GLN A 428 -12.01 -19.82 55.61
CA GLN A 428 -11.07 -20.75 56.23
C GLN A 428 -10.42 -20.16 57.50
N ILE A 429 -9.95 -18.92 57.43
CA ILE A 429 -9.28 -18.23 58.55
C ILE A 429 -10.27 -18.05 59.73
N LEU A 430 -11.53 -17.69 59.49
CA LEU A 430 -12.56 -17.61 60.51
C LEU A 430 -12.74 -18.93 61.22
N SER A 431 -12.79 -20.07 60.54
CA SER A 431 -12.89 -21.39 61.12
C SER A 431 -11.63 -21.79 61.87
N LEU A 432 -10.45 -21.51 61.37
CA LEU A 432 -9.17 -21.87 61.99
C LEU A 432 -8.82 -21.01 63.17
N ARG A 433 -9.29 -19.77 63.26
CA ARG A 433 -9.06 -18.83 64.35
C ARG A 433 -9.68 -19.33 65.65
N GLU A 434 -10.79 -20.01 65.58
CA GLU A 434 -11.53 -20.54 66.77
C GLU A 434 -10.96 -21.86 67.22
N GLN A 435 -9.91 -22.41 66.63
CA GLN A 435 -9.34 -23.71 67.04
C GLN A 435 -8.36 -23.56 68.19
N GLU A 436 -8.23 -24.63 69.00
CA GLU A 436 -7.44 -24.68 70.25
C GLU A 436 -5.96 -24.24 70.02
N PHE A 437 -5.33 -24.62 68.89
CA PHE A 437 -3.95 -24.23 68.61
C PHE A 437 -3.78 -22.70 68.43
N MET A 438 -4.80 -22.03 67.98
CA MET A 438 -4.77 -20.59 67.87
C MET A 438 -4.95 -19.87 69.19
N ILE A 439 -5.83 -20.38 70.06
CA ILE A 439 -5.99 -19.88 71.39
C ILE A 439 -4.66 -20.03 72.15
N ALA A 440 -3.98 -21.17 72.02
CA ALA A 440 -2.68 -21.42 72.62
C ALA A 440 -1.60 -20.43 72.10
N ASN A 441 -1.57 -20.15 70.75
CA ASN A 441 -0.67 -19.18 70.17
C ASN A 441 -0.93 -17.74 70.65
N GLU A 442 -2.16 -17.42 70.98
CA GLU A 442 -2.54 -16.14 71.58
C GLU A 442 -2.10 -16.03 73.04
N ALA A 443 -2.33 -17.06 73.82
CA ALA A 443 -1.92 -17.14 75.21
C ALA A 443 -0.38 -17.05 75.38
N THR A 444 0.39 -17.57 74.44
CA THR A 444 1.88 -17.44 74.39
C THR A 444 2.41 -16.10 73.93
N GLY A 445 1.52 -15.14 73.60
CA GLY A 445 1.93 -13.77 73.18
C GLY A 445 2.54 -13.66 71.84
N LEU A 446 2.33 -14.60 70.88
CA LEU A 446 2.80 -14.52 69.56
C LEU A 446 2.23 -13.30 68.80
N SER A 447 3.09 -12.56 68.05
CA SER A 447 2.64 -11.41 67.31
C SER A 447 1.59 -11.78 66.26
N VAL A 448 0.66 -10.86 65.97
CA VAL A 448 -0.41 -11.02 64.99
C VAL A 448 0.13 -11.48 63.63
N TYR A 449 1.23 -10.87 63.16
CA TYR A 449 1.89 -11.26 61.92
C TYR A 449 2.28 -12.74 61.87
N ARG A 450 2.91 -13.25 62.96
CA ARG A 450 3.28 -14.68 63.07
C ARG A 450 2.04 -15.59 63.13
N ARG A 451 0.99 -15.18 63.88
CA ARG A 451 -0.28 -15.96 63.97
C ARG A 451 -0.92 -16.10 62.57
N ILE A 452 -0.98 -15.02 61.79
CA ILE A 452 -1.58 -15.06 60.44
C ILE A 452 -0.68 -15.84 59.46
N PHE A 453 0.54 -15.34 59.20
CA PHE A 453 1.34 -15.85 58.11
C PHE A 453 2.10 -17.15 58.41
N ARG A 454 2.40 -17.46 59.66
CA ARG A 454 3.13 -18.69 60.03
C ARG A 454 2.24 -19.82 60.54
N HIS A 455 1.06 -19.50 61.02
CA HIS A 455 0.17 -20.51 61.57
C HIS A 455 -1.16 -20.66 60.81
N LEU A 456 -1.86 -19.58 60.46
CA LEU A 456 -3.14 -19.68 59.77
C LEU A 456 -2.98 -19.92 58.26
N VAL A 457 -2.23 -19.07 57.56
CA VAL A 457 -2.06 -19.15 56.08
C VAL A 457 -1.54 -20.52 55.63
N PRO A 458 -0.51 -21.15 56.27
CA PRO A 458 -0.07 -22.48 55.88
C PRO A 458 -1.15 -23.56 55.94
N ASN A 459 -2.10 -23.44 56.88
CA ASN A 459 -3.22 -24.37 56.96
C ASN A 459 -4.29 -24.16 55.88
N VAL A 460 -4.30 -22.99 55.24
CA VAL A 460 -5.19 -22.68 54.11
C VAL A 460 -4.58 -23.06 52.76
N ILE A 461 -3.23 -23.19 52.69
CA ILE A 461 -2.49 -23.49 51.43
C ILE A 461 -3.06 -24.71 50.69
N PRO A 462 -3.37 -25.86 51.31
CA PRO A 462 -3.88 -27.01 50.57
C PRO A 462 -5.13 -26.68 49.74
N GLN A 463 -6.06 -25.92 50.33
CA GLN A 463 -7.27 -25.52 49.63
C GLN A 463 -6.99 -24.43 48.58
N LEU A 464 -6.03 -23.53 48.84
CA LEU A 464 -5.60 -22.52 47.88
C LEU A 464 -4.98 -23.13 46.63
N ILE A 465 -4.20 -24.21 46.76
CA ILE A 465 -3.63 -24.94 45.63
C ILE A 465 -4.73 -25.49 44.71
N VAL A 466 -5.80 -26.04 45.31
CA VAL A 466 -6.96 -26.52 44.54
C VAL A 466 -7.60 -25.38 43.77
N PHE A 467 -7.87 -24.25 44.42
CA PHE A 467 -8.45 -23.07 43.77
C PHE A 467 -7.54 -22.52 42.70
N ALA A 468 -6.24 -22.38 42.96
CA ALA A 468 -5.25 -21.91 41.98
C ALA A 468 -5.24 -22.78 40.74
N THR A 469 -5.24 -24.10 40.89
CA THR A 469 -5.20 -25.04 39.78
C THR A 469 -6.45 -24.91 38.89
N MET A 470 -7.63 -24.79 39.51
CA MET A 470 -8.88 -24.58 38.75
C MET A 470 -8.95 -23.19 38.11
N SER A 471 -8.44 -22.15 38.79
CA SER A 471 -8.39 -20.78 38.22
C SER A 471 -7.51 -20.67 37.00
N LEU A 472 -6.39 -21.44 36.91
CA LEU A 472 -5.50 -21.43 35.76
C LEU A 472 -6.24 -21.68 34.44
N GLY A 473 -7.14 -22.67 34.41
CA GLY A 473 -7.96 -22.96 33.23
C GLY A 473 -8.85 -21.76 32.83
N GLY A 474 -9.48 -21.13 33.84
CA GLY A 474 -10.32 -19.95 33.63
C GLY A 474 -9.55 -18.74 33.11
N ILE A 475 -8.35 -18.48 33.65
CA ILE A 475 -7.50 -17.36 33.19
C ILE A 475 -6.98 -17.59 31.75
N ILE A 476 -6.57 -18.82 31.41
CA ILE A 476 -6.15 -19.16 30.05
C ILE A 476 -7.30 -18.92 29.05
N LEU A 477 -8.53 -19.30 29.40
CA LEU A 477 -9.71 -19.02 28.58
C LEU A 477 -10.00 -17.52 28.47
N THR A 478 -9.84 -16.77 29.56
CA THR A 478 -10.03 -15.30 29.55
C THR A 478 -9.00 -14.60 28.68
N GLU A 479 -7.71 -14.98 28.80
CA GLU A 479 -6.65 -14.49 27.91
C GLU A 479 -6.95 -14.83 26.46
N ALA A 480 -7.29 -16.09 26.19
CA ALA A 480 -7.62 -16.53 24.83
C ALA A 480 -8.81 -15.75 24.24
N THR A 481 -9.84 -15.47 25.06
CA THR A 481 -10.98 -14.65 24.63
C THR A 481 -10.57 -13.22 24.29
N LEU A 482 -9.75 -12.57 25.13
CA LEU A 482 -9.25 -11.23 24.87
C LEU A 482 -8.34 -11.19 23.64
N SER A 483 -7.47 -12.17 23.49
CA SER A 483 -6.60 -12.31 22.33
C SER A 483 -7.40 -12.59 21.04
N PHE A 484 -8.45 -13.41 21.12
CA PHE A 484 -9.41 -13.64 20.05
C PHE A 484 -10.14 -12.35 19.63
N LEU A 485 -10.49 -11.50 20.57
CA LEU A 485 -11.06 -10.17 20.29
C LEU A 485 -10.01 -9.13 19.87
N ASN A 486 -8.79 -9.55 19.67
CA ASN A 486 -7.66 -8.68 19.30
C ASN A 486 -7.27 -7.67 20.39
N LEU A 487 -7.65 -7.91 21.63
CA LEU A 487 -7.38 -7.06 22.79
C LEU A 487 -6.29 -7.64 23.72
N GLY A 488 -5.82 -8.85 23.45
CA GLY A 488 -4.79 -9.56 24.22
C GLY A 488 -3.38 -9.38 23.68
N VAL A 489 -2.69 -10.50 23.47
CA VAL A 489 -1.32 -10.56 22.95
C VAL A 489 -1.28 -10.11 21.48
N LYS A 490 -0.31 -9.26 21.16
CA LYS A 490 -0.14 -8.68 19.82
C LYS A 490 1.07 -9.26 19.10
N TYR A 491 1.00 -9.20 17.77
CA TYR A 491 2.14 -9.45 16.87
C TYR A 491 3.38 -8.65 17.32
N PRO A 492 4.61 -9.23 17.25
CA PRO A 492 4.93 -10.53 16.66
C PRO A 492 4.71 -11.73 17.60
N TYR A 493 4.43 -11.52 18.90
CA TYR A 493 4.28 -12.61 19.86
C TYR A 493 3.03 -13.44 19.59
N ALA A 494 3.17 -14.75 19.79
CA ALA A 494 2.07 -15.69 19.72
C ALA A 494 1.42 -15.92 21.09
N SER A 495 0.11 -16.12 21.12
CA SER A 495 -0.62 -16.85 22.16
C SER A 495 -1.59 -17.80 21.46
N TRP A 496 -2.05 -18.84 22.16
CA TRP A 496 -3.04 -19.71 21.54
C TRP A 496 -4.31 -18.96 21.13
N GLY A 497 -4.71 -17.95 21.93
CA GLY A 497 -5.87 -17.12 21.65
C GLY A 497 -5.72 -16.25 20.39
N ASN A 498 -4.56 -15.63 20.18
CA ASN A 498 -4.36 -14.81 18.99
C ASN A 498 -4.18 -15.66 17.71
N ILE A 499 -3.71 -16.91 17.82
CA ILE A 499 -3.69 -17.83 16.67
C ILE A 499 -5.12 -18.18 16.26
N VAL A 500 -6.01 -18.45 17.23
CA VAL A 500 -7.44 -18.71 16.95
C VAL A 500 -8.14 -17.48 16.37
N ASN A 501 -7.69 -16.25 16.66
CA ASN A 501 -8.25 -15.02 16.08
C ASN A 501 -8.33 -15.03 14.54
N SER A 502 -7.47 -15.79 13.88
CA SER A 502 -7.48 -15.94 12.41
C SER A 502 -8.83 -16.38 11.83
N VAL A 503 -9.70 -17.04 12.62
CA VAL A 503 -11.04 -17.46 12.17
C VAL A 503 -12.02 -16.31 12.01
N ASN A 504 -11.68 -15.10 12.43
CA ASN A 504 -12.48 -13.91 12.15
C ASN A 504 -12.51 -13.59 10.64
N ASP A 505 -11.53 -14.08 9.90
CA ASP A 505 -11.60 -14.16 8.44
C ASP A 505 -12.34 -15.44 8.04
N SER A 506 -13.51 -15.27 7.41
CA SER A 506 -14.36 -16.39 6.96
C SER A 506 -13.66 -17.28 5.93
N TYR A 507 -12.74 -16.73 5.13
CA TYR A 507 -11.98 -17.49 4.16
C TYR A 507 -10.96 -18.41 4.85
N VAL A 508 -10.27 -17.89 5.89
CA VAL A 508 -9.35 -18.68 6.71
C VAL A 508 -10.07 -19.78 7.46
N LEU A 509 -11.24 -19.47 8.05
CA LEU A 509 -12.07 -20.44 8.76
C LEU A 509 -12.43 -21.65 7.89
N GLN A 510 -12.79 -21.41 6.62
CA GLN A 510 -13.28 -22.45 5.70
C GLN A 510 -12.14 -23.24 5.05
N ASN A 511 -11.01 -22.61 4.72
CA ASN A 511 -9.99 -23.19 3.87
C ASN A 511 -8.72 -23.64 4.61
N TYR A 512 -8.42 -23.06 5.79
CA TYR A 512 -7.14 -23.27 6.48
C TYR A 512 -7.32 -23.78 7.90
N TRP A 513 -7.98 -24.96 8.03
CA TRP A 513 -8.25 -25.62 9.32
C TRP A 513 -7.00 -25.81 10.19
N PHE A 514 -5.84 -26.04 9.56
CA PHE A 514 -4.57 -26.28 10.22
C PHE A 514 -4.01 -25.06 10.98
N VAL A 515 -4.51 -23.85 10.67
CA VAL A 515 -4.11 -22.61 11.37
C VAL A 515 -4.73 -22.53 12.76
N TRP A 516 -6.02 -22.81 12.90
CA TRP A 516 -6.77 -22.51 14.11
C TRP A 516 -7.18 -23.75 14.95
N ILE A 517 -7.47 -24.91 14.31
CA ILE A 517 -7.89 -26.11 15.04
C ILE A 517 -6.82 -26.56 16.05
N PRO A 518 -5.51 -26.64 15.70
CA PRO A 518 -4.50 -27.06 16.67
C PRO A 518 -4.43 -26.14 17.88
N ALA A 519 -4.53 -24.81 17.70
CA ALA A 519 -4.52 -23.87 18.82
C ALA A 519 -5.75 -24.03 19.73
N GLY A 520 -6.93 -24.17 19.16
CA GLY A 520 -8.16 -24.45 19.91
C GLY A 520 -8.10 -25.75 20.69
N MET A 521 -7.53 -26.80 20.08
CA MET A 521 -7.33 -28.10 20.75
C MET A 521 -6.34 -28.00 21.91
N LEU A 522 -5.24 -27.24 21.76
CA LEU A 522 -4.27 -27.04 22.85
C LEU A 522 -4.90 -26.29 24.03
N ILE A 523 -5.73 -25.26 23.78
CA ILE A 523 -6.50 -24.57 24.83
C ILE A 523 -7.40 -25.57 25.55
N LEU A 524 -8.23 -26.32 24.80
CA LEU A 524 -9.18 -27.28 25.35
C LEU A 524 -8.49 -28.33 26.24
N ILE A 525 -7.43 -28.98 25.72
CA ILE A 525 -6.71 -30.03 26.41
C ILE A 525 -6.02 -29.48 27.66
N THR A 526 -5.44 -28.28 27.59
CA THR A 526 -4.80 -27.63 28.73
C THR A 526 -5.78 -27.31 29.85
N VAL A 527 -6.94 -26.74 29.52
CA VAL A 527 -8.01 -26.43 30.51
C VAL A 527 -8.55 -27.71 31.15
N LEU A 528 -8.79 -28.76 30.37
CA LEU A 528 -9.19 -30.06 30.87
C LEU A 528 -8.12 -30.65 31.81
N GLY A 529 -6.85 -30.53 31.45
CA GLY A 529 -5.72 -30.99 32.28
C GLY A 529 -5.71 -30.30 33.64
N PHE A 530 -5.83 -28.97 33.69
CA PHE A 530 -5.88 -28.23 34.94
C PHE A 530 -7.12 -28.58 35.78
N ASN A 531 -8.29 -28.74 35.18
CA ASN A 531 -9.51 -29.14 35.87
C ASN A 531 -9.36 -30.55 36.49
N PHE A 532 -8.83 -31.53 35.74
CA PHE A 532 -8.62 -32.89 36.26
C PHE A 532 -7.62 -32.93 37.44
N VAL A 533 -6.55 -32.11 37.36
CA VAL A 533 -5.59 -32.00 38.47
C VAL A 533 -6.25 -31.30 39.67
N GLY A 534 -7.00 -30.22 39.41
CA GLY A 534 -7.73 -29.51 40.49
C GLY A 534 -8.72 -30.38 41.22
N ASP A 535 -9.53 -31.16 40.50
CA ASP A 535 -10.48 -32.13 41.11
C ASP A 535 -9.75 -33.22 41.90
N GLY A 536 -8.64 -33.75 41.33
CA GLY A 536 -7.85 -34.75 42.03
C GLY A 536 -7.19 -34.22 43.30
N LEU A 537 -6.70 -32.98 43.31
CA LEU A 537 -6.17 -32.32 44.48
C LEU A 537 -7.27 -32.05 45.52
N ARG A 538 -8.46 -31.64 45.10
CA ARG A 538 -9.63 -31.47 45.95
C ARG A 538 -9.98 -32.76 46.68
N ASP A 539 -10.07 -33.88 45.95
CA ASP A 539 -10.34 -35.19 46.53
C ASP A 539 -9.25 -35.61 47.53
N ALA A 540 -7.99 -35.32 47.25
CA ALA A 540 -6.86 -35.66 48.11
C ALA A 540 -6.83 -34.89 49.44
N PHE A 541 -7.31 -33.64 49.42
CA PHE A 541 -7.36 -32.75 50.59
C PHE A 541 -8.70 -32.80 51.35
N ASP A 542 -9.73 -33.50 50.82
CA ASP A 542 -11.01 -33.67 51.53
C ASP A 542 -10.85 -34.66 52.71
N PRO A 543 -11.02 -34.20 53.96
CA PRO A 543 -10.88 -35.06 55.17
C PRO A 543 -11.88 -36.21 55.20
N LYS A 544 -13.05 -36.08 54.54
CA LYS A 544 -14.13 -37.08 54.53
C LYS A 544 -13.80 -38.30 53.65
N MET A 545 -12.87 -38.18 52.72
CA MET A 545 -12.43 -39.27 51.85
C MET A 545 -11.36 -40.20 52.48
N LYS A 546 -10.87 -39.89 53.68
CA LYS A 546 -9.88 -40.69 54.42
C LYS A 546 -10.49 -41.79 55.34
N ARG A 547 -11.77 -42.17 55.10
CA ARG A 547 -12.40 -43.33 55.79
C ARG A 547 -12.39 -44.57 54.88
#